data_b15f1507f4488cae060de1465c80a867
#
_entry.id   b15f1507f4488cae060de1465c80a867
#
_cell.length_a   1.000
_cell.length_b   1.000
_cell.length_c   1.000
_cell.angle_alpha   90.00
_cell.angle_beta   90.00
_cell.angle_gamma   90.00
#
_symmetry.space_group_name_H-M   'P 1'
#
loop_
_entity.id
_entity.type
_entity.pdbx_description
1 polymer ?
#
loop_
_entity_poly.entity_id
_entity_poly.type
_entity_poly.pdbx_seq_one_letter_code
_entity_poly.pdbx_strand_id
1 'polypeptide(L)'
;MKKAIITTVILVLVYIAFMFWYGGSGKPMTKQDVETWISQIKEYGGEVNEPDSEMINEFRELCKRDDGDEFFMVNLIRYKKEVVNGIDPIAENEKYTKAIIPLLLKYGGHPVFMSSYMGRFIHPEGNDDWDDIAIVRYRSREDMLKMASDAAKQNLGETKFSAIEKTQVFPVQGKIKGVPVKLVASFALAFVVLLLFVRFKKQ
;
A
#
# COMPACT_ATOMS: atom_id res chain seq x y z
N MET A 1 -9.04 -40.32 5.99
CA MET A 1 -7.76 -40.03 5.33
C MET A 1 -7.90 -39.22 4.03
N LYS A 2 -8.68 -39.66 2.99
CA LYS A 2 -8.82 -38.89 1.71
C LYS A 2 -9.25 -37.44 1.91
N LYS A 3 -10.25 -37.18 2.77
CA LYS A 3 -10.73 -35.76 3.07
C LYS A 3 -9.62 -34.91 3.68
N ALA A 4 -8.80 -35.45 4.59
CA ALA A 4 -7.69 -34.69 5.18
C ALA A 4 -6.64 -34.31 4.12
N ILE A 5 -6.30 -35.22 3.25
CA ILE A 5 -5.34 -34.97 2.15
C ILE A 5 -5.86 -33.86 1.24
N ILE A 6 -7.11 -33.95 0.79
CA ILE A 6 -7.73 -32.92 -0.08
C ILE A 6 -7.71 -31.55 0.60
N THR A 7 -8.14 -31.47 1.89
CA THR A 7 -8.13 -30.20 2.64
C THR A 7 -6.72 -29.65 2.78
N THR A 8 -5.72 -30.50 3.06
CA THR A 8 -4.32 -30.07 3.15
C THR A 8 -3.82 -29.52 1.82
N VAL A 9 -4.13 -30.19 0.70
CA VAL A 9 -3.74 -29.70 -0.64
C VAL A 9 -4.35 -28.32 -0.91
N ILE A 10 -5.63 -28.12 -0.60
CA ILE A 10 -6.28 -26.81 -0.77
C ILE A 10 -5.60 -25.74 0.09
N LEU A 11 -5.30 -26.02 1.36
CA LEU A 11 -4.62 -25.09 2.26
C LEU A 11 -3.22 -24.72 1.76
N VAL A 12 -2.48 -25.69 1.24
CA VAL A 12 -1.15 -25.45 0.65
C VAL A 12 -1.27 -24.57 -0.61
N LEU A 13 -2.25 -24.79 -1.47
CA LEU A 13 -2.47 -23.94 -2.64
C LEU A 13 -2.85 -22.52 -2.25
N VAL A 14 -3.72 -22.33 -1.27
CA VAL A 14 -4.08 -21.02 -0.73
C VAL A 14 -2.85 -20.33 -0.13
N TYR A 15 -2.04 -21.04 0.62
CA TYR A 15 -0.79 -20.52 1.17
C TYR A 15 0.20 -20.09 0.08
N ILE A 16 0.38 -20.89 -0.95
CA ILE A 16 1.24 -20.55 -2.09
C ILE A 16 0.73 -19.27 -2.77
N ALA A 17 -0.58 -19.18 -3.05
CA ALA A 17 -1.19 -17.99 -3.62
C ALA A 17 -0.98 -16.74 -2.73
N PHE A 18 -1.15 -16.90 -1.40
CA PHE A 18 -0.86 -15.84 -0.44
C PHE A 18 0.61 -15.41 -0.49
N MET A 19 1.56 -16.36 -0.53
CA MET A 19 2.98 -16.04 -0.58
C MET A 19 3.38 -15.28 -1.84
N PHE A 20 2.78 -15.62 -2.99
CA PHE A 20 2.97 -14.85 -4.23
C PHE A 20 2.39 -13.45 -4.13
N TRP A 21 1.16 -13.33 -3.64
CA TRP A 21 0.49 -12.05 -3.49
C TRP A 21 1.23 -11.15 -2.49
N TYR A 22 1.65 -11.69 -1.35
CA TYR A 22 2.31 -10.91 -0.30
C TYR A 22 3.79 -10.62 -0.61
N GLY A 23 4.50 -11.57 -1.19
CA GLY A 23 5.97 -11.52 -1.32
C GLY A 23 6.51 -10.79 -2.55
N GLY A 24 5.72 -10.69 -3.62
CA GLY A 24 6.19 -10.10 -4.87
C GLY A 24 7.30 -10.89 -5.58
N SER A 25 7.94 -10.23 -6.55
CA SER A 25 9.04 -10.82 -7.33
C SER A 25 10.40 -10.73 -6.63
N GLY A 26 10.58 -9.79 -5.70
CA GLY A 26 11.87 -9.49 -5.07
C GLY A 26 12.95 -8.98 -6.04
N LYS A 27 12.54 -8.47 -7.20
CA LYS A 27 13.46 -7.97 -8.23
C LYS A 27 13.34 -6.47 -8.37
N PRO A 28 14.46 -5.72 -8.35
CA PRO A 28 14.44 -4.29 -8.61
C PRO A 28 14.08 -4.02 -10.08
N MET A 29 13.45 -2.87 -10.32
CA MET A 29 13.14 -2.39 -11.66
C MET A 29 14.39 -1.96 -12.42
N THR A 30 14.36 -2.13 -13.73
CA THR A 30 15.30 -1.46 -14.64
C THR A 30 14.91 0.02 -14.83
N LYS A 31 15.84 0.86 -15.30
CA LYS A 31 15.52 2.25 -15.66
C LYS A 31 14.40 2.33 -16.70
N GLN A 32 14.37 1.39 -17.65
CA GLN A 32 13.34 1.34 -18.67
C GLN A 32 11.94 1.05 -18.07
N ASP A 33 11.87 0.14 -17.08
CA ASP A 33 10.61 -0.15 -16.38
C ASP A 33 10.09 1.10 -15.66
N VAL A 34 10.97 1.81 -14.96
CA VAL A 34 10.62 3.06 -14.26
C VAL A 34 10.02 4.09 -15.21
N GLU A 35 10.70 4.38 -16.33
CA GLU A 35 10.19 5.37 -17.29
C GLU A 35 8.91 4.91 -17.97
N THR A 36 8.72 3.62 -18.20
CA THR A 36 7.49 3.06 -18.73
C THR A 36 6.30 3.35 -17.82
N TRP A 37 6.43 3.05 -16.52
CA TRP A 37 5.36 3.31 -15.55
C TRP A 37 5.11 4.80 -15.33
N ILE A 38 6.17 5.61 -15.27
CA ILE A 38 6.05 7.07 -15.16
C ILE A 38 5.32 7.65 -16.39
N SER A 39 5.62 7.18 -17.59
CA SER A 39 4.93 7.63 -18.80
C SER A 39 3.43 7.32 -18.76
N GLN A 40 3.04 6.16 -18.24
CA GLN A 40 1.62 5.84 -18.06
C GLN A 40 0.94 6.72 -17.00
N ILE A 41 1.63 7.01 -15.90
CA ILE A 41 1.09 7.91 -14.86
C ILE A 41 0.86 9.30 -15.44
N LYS A 42 1.79 9.81 -16.25
CA LYS A 42 1.67 11.10 -16.92
C LYS A 42 0.51 11.13 -17.93
N GLU A 43 0.35 10.07 -18.72
CA GLU A 43 -0.69 10.00 -19.75
C GLU A 43 -2.10 10.18 -19.18
N TYR A 44 -2.35 9.69 -17.96
CA TYR A 44 -3.67 9.68 -17.35
C TYR A 44 -3.86 10.63 -16.16
N GLY A 45 -2.79 11.23 -15.67
CA GLY A 45 -2.80 11.92 -14.37
C GLY A 45 -3.15 13.42 -14.41
N GLY A 46 -3.47 13.99 -15.55
CA GLY A 46 -3.84 15.41 -15.65
C GLY A 46 -2.73 16.37 -15.19
N GLU A 47 -3.10 17.58 -14.77
CA GLU A 47 -2.17 18.65 -14.37
C GLU A 47 -1.24 18.28 -13.20
N VAL A 48 -1.68 17.38 -12.30
CA VAL A 48 -0.87 16.92 -11.15
C VAL A 48 0.34 16.12 -11.59
N ASN A 49 0.32 15.60 -12.82
CA ASN A 49 1.37 14.75 -13.39
C ASN A 49 2.07 15.38 -14.61
N GLU A 50 2.12 16.72 -14.67
CA GLU A 50 2.94 17.44 -15.63
C GLU A 50 4.36 16.85 -15.71
N PRO A 51 5.01 16.86 -16.90
CA PRO A 51 6.30 16.19 -17.13
C PRO A 51 7.41 16.53 -16.14
N ASP A 52 7.38 17.76 -15.63
CA ASP A 52 8.38 18.29 -14.69
C ASP A 52 7.80 18.51 -13.28
N SER A 53 6.64 17.91 -12.98
CA SER A 53 6.06 18.02 -11.64
C SER A 53 7.01 17.45 -10.59
N GLU A 54 7.03 18.08 -9.43
CA GLU A 54 7.81 17.62 -8.28
C GLU A 54 7.50 16.16 -7.95
N MET A 55 6.24 15.75 -8.04
CA MET A 55 5.79 14.39 -7.77
C MET A 55 6.44 13.35 -8.72
N ILE A 56 6.56 13.66 -10.00
CA ILE A 56 7.23 12.77 -10.97
C ILE A 56 8.72 12.62 -10.65
N ASN A 57 9.36 13.71 -10.26
CA ASN A 57 10.77 13.67 -9.84
C ASN A 57 10.94 12.85 -8.56
N GLU A 58 10.04 12.99 -7.59
CA GLU A 58 10.03 12.17 -6.37
C GLU A 58 9.82 10.67 -6.67
N PHE A 59 8.98 10.32 -7.63
CA PHE A 59 8.86 8.92 -8.08
C PHE A 59 10.19 8.39 -8.65
N ARG A 60 10.90 9.17 -9.45
CA ARG A 60 12.22 8.77 -9.98
C ARG A 60 13.24 8.60 -8.85
N GLU A 61 13.29 9.53 -7.90
CA GLU A 61 14.20 9.44 -6.75
C GLU A 61 13.90 8.23 -5.86
N LEU A 62 12.62 7.92 -5.62
CA LEU A 62 12.22 6.71 -4.91
C LEU A 62 12.70 5.45 -5.64
N CYS A 63 12.57 5.42 -6.97
CA CYS A 63 12.97 4.26 -7.78
C CYS A 63 14.48 4.08 -7.90
N LYS A 64 15.28 5.14 -7.73
CA LYS A 64 16.76 5.00 -7.69
C LYS A 64 17.25 4.11 -6.54
N ARG A 65 16.46 3.94 -5.50
CA ARG A 65 16.76 3.11 -4.33
C ARG A 65 16.00 1.79 -4.34
N ASP A 66 15.53 1.35 -5.53
CA ASP A 66 14.76 0.13 -5.64
C ASP A 66 15.65 -1.10 -5.43
N ASP A 67 15.32 -1.87 -4.41
CA ASP A 67 15.94 -3.15 -4.05
C ASP A 67 15.02 -4.35 -4.34
N GLY A 68 13.83 -4.09 -4.90
CA GLY A 68 12.79 -5.10 -5.14
C GLY A 68 12.01 -5.51 -3.89
N ASP A 69 12.39 -5.00 -2.72
CA ASP A 69 11.77 -5.33 -1.44
C ASP A 69 10.59 -4.41 -1.09
N GLU A 70 9.83 -4.85 -0.07
CA GLU A 70 8.74 -4.06 0.51
C GLU A 70 9.24 -2.79 1.17
N PHE A 71 8.41 -1.78 1.13
CA PHE A 71 8.61 -0.52 1.85
C PHE A 71 7.27 0.04 2.32
N PHE A 72 7.32 1.10 3.10
CA PHE A 72 6.14 1.74 3.65
C PHE A 72 6.11 3.21 3.27
N MET A 73 4.90 3.75 3.01
CA MET A 73 4.66 5.18 2.89
C MET A 73 3.98 5.67 4.16
N VAL A 74 4.59 6.63 4.82
CA VAL A 74 3.97 7.40 5.90
C VAL A 74 3.24 8.57 5.26
N ASN A 75 1.97 8.70 5.56
CA ASN A 75 1.13 9.80 5.11
C ASN A 75 0.68 10.58 6.35
N LEU A 76 1.04 11.84 6.42
CA LEU A 76 0.51 12.82 7.35
C LEU A 76 -0.55 13.61 6.59
N ILE A 77 -1.76 13.68 7.09
CA ILE A 77 -2.91 14.18 6.35
C ILE A 77 -3.63 15.25 7.17
N ARG A 78 -3.89 16.39 6.53
CA ARG A 78 -4.79 17.42 7.01
C ARG A 78 -5.90 17.63 6.00
N TYR A 79 -7.13 17.49 6.44
CA TYR A 79 -8.30 17.65 5.58
C TYR A 79 -8.76 19.11 5.50
N LYS A 80 -9.36 19.47 4.37
CA LYS A 80 -10.13 20.71 4.27
C LYS A 80 -11.30 20.64 5.25
N LYS A 81 -11.62 21.77 5.88
CA LYS A 81 -12.70 21.82 6.89
C LYS A 81 -14.00 22.38 6.38
N GLU A 82 -13.97 23.00 5.21
CA GLU A 82 -15.11 23.68 4.62
C GLU A 82 -15.49 23.06 3.28
N VAL A 83 -16.78 23.07 3.01
CA VAL A 83 -17.30 22.73 1.68
C VAL A 83 -17.00 23.90 0.73
N VAL A 84 -16.18 23.64 -0.27
CA VAL A 84 -15.79 24.64 -1.26
C VAL A 84 -16.36 24.22 -2.62
N ASN A 85 -17.10 25.12 -3.27
CA ASN A 85 -17.74 24.86 -4.57
C ASN A 85 -18.62 23.60 -4.61
N GLY A 86 -19.29 23.30 -3.49
CA GLY A 86 -20.14 22.11 -3.38
C GLY A 86 -19.39 20.79 -3.16
N ILE A 87 -18.08 20.83 -2.98
CA ILE A 87 -17.22 19.67 -2.70
C ILE A 87 -17.12 19.51 -1.18
N ASP A 88 -17.65 18.41 -0.66
CA ASP A 88 -17.52 18.00 0.74
C ASP A 88 -16.23 17.16 0.91
N PRO A 89 -15.23 17.64 1.66
CA PRO A 89 -13.97 16.93 1.84
C PRO A 89 -14.12 15.54 2.45
N ILE A 90 -15.08 15.36 3.35
CA ILE A 90 -15.33 14.05 4.00
C ILE A 90 -15.85 13.05 2.97
N ALA A 91 -16.84 13.45 2.17
CA ALA A 91 -17.41 12.60 1.12
C ALA A 91 -16.36 12.25 0.05
N GLU A 92 -15.52 13.22 -0.35
CA GLU A 92 -14.45 12.95 -1.32
C GLU A 92 -13.35 12.04 -0.76
N ASN A 93 -12.97 12.19 0.52
CA ASN A 93 -12.04 11.26 1.15
C ASN A 93 -12.60 9.83 1.24
N GLU A 94 -13.88 9.68 1.56
CA GLU A 94 -14.53 8.35 1.53
C GLU A 94 -14.54 7.75 0.13
N LYS A 95 -14.85 8.53 -0.88
CA LYS A 95 -14.84 8.11 -2.28
C LYS A 95 -13.45 7.68 -2.72
N TYR A 96 -12.42 8.49 -2.40
CA TYR A 96 -11.03 8.14 -2.64
C TYR A 96 -10.66 6.83 -1.94
N THR A 97 -10.95 6.70 -0.65
CA THR A 97 -10.60 5.52 0.15
C THR A 97 -11.25 4.26 -0.39
N LYS A 98 -12.54 4.31 -0.75
CA LYS A 98 -13.26 3.19 -1.35
C LYS A 98 -12.66 2.74 -2.69
N ALA A 99 -12.10 3.67 -3.47
CA ALA A 99 -11.49 3.36 -4.76
C ALA A 99 -10.02 2.90 -4.63
N ILE A 100 -9.23 3.49 -3.74
CA ILE A 100 -7.80 3.19 -3.64
C ILE A 100 -7.50 1.86 -2.93
N ILE A 101 -8.30 1.45 -1.94
CA ILE A 101 -8.06 0.22 -1.19
C ILE A 101 -8.07 -1.03 -2.08
N PRO A 102 -9.05 -1.23 -2.99
CA PRO A 102 -9.00 -2.36 -3.94
C PRO A 102 -7.76 -2.35 -4.84
N LEU A 103 -7.29 -1.18 -5.27
CA LEU A 103 -6.07 -1.06 -6.06
C LEU A 103 -4.83 -1.42 -5.25
N LEU A 104 -4.72 -0.96 -4.00
CA LEU A 104 -3.64 -1.36 -3.10
C LEU A 104 -3.59 -2.89 -2.96
N LEU A 105 -4.72 -3.51 -2.65
CA LEU A 105 -4.82 -4.97 -2.50
C LEU A 105 -4.48 -5.72 -3.79
N LYS A 106 -4.91 -5.22 -4.94
CA LYS A 106 -4.58 -5.79 -6.26
C LYS A 106 -3.07 -5.91 -6.45
N TYR A 107 -2.31 -4.93 -5.98
CA TYR A 107 -0.85 -4.89 -6.11
C TYR A 107 -0.10 -5.32 -4.84
N GLY A 108 -0.78 -6.07 -3.94
CA GLY A 108 -0.17 -6.64 -2.73
C GLY A 108 0.19 -5.61 -1.66
N GLY A 109 -0.32 -4.38 -1.78
CA GLY A 109 -0.23 -3.33 -0.77
C GLY A 109 -1.42 -3.35 0.17
N HIS A 110 -1.26 -2.79 1.36
CA HIS A 110 -2.36 -2.60 2.30
C HIS A 110 -1.97 -1.59 3.39
N PRO A 111 -2.94 -0.90 4.02
CA PRO A 111 -2.67 -0.14 5.23
C PRO A 111 -2.18 -1.07 6.34
N VAL A 112 -1.15 -0.65 7.08
CA VAL A 112 -0.63 -1.35 8.25
C VAL A 112 -0.89 -0.58 9.55
N PHE A 113 -1.13 0.72 9.44
CA PHE A 113 -1.47 1.58 10.55
C PHE A 113 -2.32 2.75 10.06
N MET A 114 -3.37 3.05 10.79
CA MET A 114 -4.20 4.24 10.59
C MET A 114 -4.60 4.78 11.95
N SER A 115 -4.45 6.08 12.17
CA SER A 115 -4.78 6.72 13.44
C SER A 115 -5.11 8.19 13.23
N SER A 116 -5.93 8.73 14.13
CA SER A 116 -6.10 10.17 14.25
C SER A 116 -4.93 10.77 15.03
N TYR A 117 -4.52 11.96 14.65
CA TYR A 117 -3.49 12.70 15.33
C TYR A 117 -3.99 13.22 16.69
N MET A 118 -3.24 13.01 17.75
CA MET A 118 -3.64 13.34 19.12
C MET A 118 -2.98 14.63 19.65
N GLY A 119 -2.30 15.37 18.79
CA GLY A 119 -1.61 16.59 19.22
C GLY A 119 -0.10 16.39 19.39
N ARG A 120 0.54 17.44 19.87
CA ARG A 120 2.01 17.53 19.98
C ARG A 120 2.47 17.02 21.33
N PHE A 121 3.60 16.33 21.37
CA PHE A 121 4.27 15.96 22.60
C PHE A 121 5.63 16.66 22.73
N ILE A 122 6.51 16.51 21.74
CA ILE A 122 7.78 17.22 21.64
C ILE A 122 7.84 17.82 20.25
N HIS A 123 7.84 19.15 20.18
CA HIS A 123 7.87 19.87 18.92
C HIS A 123 8.55 21.23 19.13
N PRO A 124 9.87 21.34 18.91
CA PRO A 124 10.62 22.56 19.19
C PRO A 124 10.18 23.75 18.31
N GLU A 125 9.76 23.49 17.06
CA GLU A 125 9.37 24.52 16.10
C GLU A 125 8.26 24.02 15.16
N GLY A 126 7.43 24.95 14.65
CA GLY A 126 6.43 24.70 13.63
C GLY A 126 4.99 24.56 14.15
N ASN A 127 4.06 24.78 13.25
CA ASN A 127 2.61 24.77 13.49
C ASN A 127 1.89 23.67 12.71
N ASP A 128 2.57 22.56 12.46
CA ASP A 128 1.98 21.48 11.69
C ASP A 128 1.03 20.67 12.57
N ASP A 129 -0.25 20.93 12.41
CA ASP A 129 -1.32 20.08 12.92
C ASP A 129 -1.80 19.18 11.81
N TRP A 130 -1.99 17.91 12.13
CA TRP A 130 -2.47 16.88 11.24
C TRP A 130 -3.83 16.37 11.75
N ASP A 131 -4.64 15.79 10.90
CA ASP A 131 -5.87 15.14 11.33
C ASP A 131 -5.62 13.62 11.45
N ASP A 132 -5.00 13.01 10.42
CA ASP A 132 -4.75 11.57 10.40
C ASP A 132 -3.30 11.23 10.03
N ILE A 133 -2.89 10.06 10.48
CA ILE A 133 -1.64 9.41 10.09
C ILE A 133 -1.98 8.03 9.51
N ALA A 134 -1.52 7.76 8.30
CA ALA A 134 -1.66 6.46 7.68
C ALA A 134 -0.29 5.92 7.23
N ILE A 135 -0.02 4.66 7.56
CA ILE A 135 1.16 3.95 7.06
C ILE A 135 0.67 2.83 6.15
N VAL A 136 1.08 2.92 4.89
CA VAL A 136 0.70 1.95 3.86
C VAL A 136 1.92 1.13 3.47
N ARG A 137 1.78 -0.18 3.53
CA ARG A 137 2.77 -1.11 3.00
C ARG A 137 2.60 -1.24 1.49
N TYR A 138 3.69 -1.16 0.76
CA TYR A 138 3.80 -1.55 -0.64
C TYR A 138 4.71 -2.75 -0.77
N ARG A 139 4.31 -3.71 -1.59
CA ARG A 139 5.05 -4.96 -1.82
C ARG A 139 6.40 -4.72 -2.52
N SER A 140 6.42 -3.75 -3.44
CA SER A 140 7.62 -3.24 -4.13
C SER A 140 7.35 -1.85 -4.68
N ARG A 141 8.40 -1.14 -5.11
CA ARG A 141 8.26 0.15 -5.79
C ARG A 141 7.57 -0.01 -7.15
N GLU A 142 7.84 -1.12 -7.85
CA GLU A 142 7.15 -1.44 -9.10
C GLU A 142 5.63 -1.58 -8.89
N ASP A 143 5.20 -2.32 -7.86
CA ASP A 143 3.78 -2.49 -7.57
C ASP A 143 3.11 -1.18 -7.16
N MET A 144 3.83 -0.29 -6.48
CA MET A 144 3.35 1.06 -6.20
C MET A 144 3.14 1.87 -7.48
N LEU A 145 4.09 1.84 -8.44
CA LEU A 145 3.94 2.55 -9.71
C LEU A 145 2.79 1.98 -10.56
N LYS A 146 2.61 0.66 -10.58
CA LYS A 146 1.45 0.01 -11.22
C LYS A 146 0.13 0.49 -10.60
N MET A 147 0.07 0.53 -9.27
CA MET A 147 -1.08 1.04 -8.55
C MET A 147 -1.32 2.52 -8.86
N ALA A 148 -0.28 3.35 -8.88
CA ALA A 148 -0.37 4.76 -9.20
C ALA A 148 -0.86 5.00 -10.64
N SER A 149 -0.40 4.19 -11.61
CA SER A 149 -0.89 4.22 -12.99
C SER A 149 -2.40 3.90 -13.08
N ASP A 150 -2.86 2.85 -12.38
CA ASP A 150 -4.30 2.52 -12.37
C ASP A 150 -5.13 3.55 -11.60
N ALA A 151 -4.57 4.19 -10.58
CA ALA A 151 -5.20 5.30 -9.87
C ALA A 151 -5.32 6.55 -10.75
N ALA A 152 -4.28 6.85 -11.55
CA ALA A 152 -4.30 7.94 -12.52
C ALA A 152 -5.39 7.74 -13.59
N LYS A 153 -5.53 6.53 -14.13
CA LYS A 153 -6.60 6.18 -15.09
C LYS A 153 -8.01 6.40 -14.54
N GLN A 154 -8.17 6.33 -13.21
CA GLN A 154 -9.45 6.57 -12.51
C GLN A 154 -9.57 7.99 -11.97
N ASN A 155 -8.63 8.88 -12.27
CA ASN A 155 -8.56 10.25 -11.78
C ASN A 155 -8.61 10.38 -10.25
N LEU A 156 -8.05 9.39 -9.53
CA LEU A 156 -8.07 9.37 -8.08
C LEU A 156 -7.18 10.44 -7.42
N GLY A 157 -6.20 10.98 -8.16
CA GLY A 157 -5.39 12.10 -7.71
C GLY A 157 -6.24 13.33 -7.42
N GLU A 158 -7.10 13.73 -8.36
CA GLU A 158 -8.01 14.85 -8.18
C GLU A 158 -8.96 14.63 -6.99
N THR A 159 -9.58 13.44 -6.90
CA THR A 159 -10.45 13.08 -5.77
C THR A 159 -9.70 13.19 -4.44
N LYS A 160 -8.44 12.73 -4.37
CA LYS A 160 -7.60 12.85 -3.18
C LYS A 160 -7.37 14.30 -2.80
N PHE A 161 -6.89 15.12 -3.74
CA PHE A 161 -6.50 16.50 -3.46
C PHE A 161 -7.69 17.45 -3.31
N SER A 162 -8.90 17.07 -3.76
CA SER A 162 -10.11 17.81 -3.44
C SER A 162 -10.46 17.76 -1.95
N ALA A 163 -10.16 16.64 -1.27
CA ALA A 163 -10.40 16.43 0.15
C ALA A 163 -9.31 16.99 1.08
N ILE A 164 -8.07 17.06 0.59
CA ILE A 164 -6.87 17.33 1.41
C ILE A 164 -6.48 18.79 1.33
N GLU A 165 -6.27 19.45 2.48
CA GLU A 165 -5.67 20.77 2.59
C GLU A 165 -4.15 20.70 2.46
N LYS A 166 -3.54 19.76 3.23
CA LYS A 166 -2.10 19.55 3.27
C LYS A 166 -1.80 18.09 3.49
N THR A 167 -0.78 17.58 2.82
CA THR A 167 -0.26 16.23 3.08
C THR A 167 1.25 16.22 3.00
N GLN A 168 1.87 15.38 3.83
CA GLN A 168 3.27 15.03 3.72
C GLN A 168 3.36 13.53 3.58
N VAL A 169 4.01 13.06 2.51
CA VAL A 169 4.15 11.64 2.21
C VAL A 169 5.63 11.33 2.02
N PHE A 170 6.13 10.34 2.75
CA PHE A 170 7.53 9.94 2.60
C PHE A 170 7.71 8.43 2.78
N PRO A 171 8.66 7.83 2.03
CA PRO A 171 8.97 6.42 2.13
C PRO A 171 9.82 6.13 3.36
N VAL A 172 9.54 4.98 3.99
CA VAL A 172 10.36 4.44 5.07
C VAL A 172 10.61 2.96 4.87
N GLN A 173 11.74 2.48 5.36
CA GLN A 173 12.08 1.05 5.38
C GLN A 173 12.30 0.63 6.82
N GLY A 174 11.71 -0.49 7.23
CA GLY A 174 11.81 -0.98 8.60
C GLY A 174 13.23 -1.38 8.96
N LYS A 175 13.79 -0.76 9.99
CA LYS A 175 15.10 -1.14 10.55
C LYS A 175 15.00 -2.38 11.45
N ILE A 176 13.88 -2.52 12.14
CA ILE A 176 13.59 -3.68 12.99
C ILE A 176 12.62 -4.54 12.20
N LYS A 177 13.08 -5.70 11.76
CA LYS A 177 12.22 -6.72 11.17
C LYS A 177 11.52 -7.44 12.33
N GLY A 178 10.28 -7.10 12.59
CA GLY A 178 9.41 -7.89 13.48
C GLY A 178 9.28 -9.34 13.02
N VAL A 179 8.42 -10.13 13.64
CA VAL A 179 8.17 -11.49 13.16
C VAL A 179 7.57 -11.39 11.75
N PRO A 180 8.26 -11.90 10.72
CA PRO A 180 7.79 -11.75 9.35
C PRO A 180 6.41 -12.39 9.18
N VAL A 181 5.46 -11.68 8.58
CA VAL A 181 4.10 -12.20 8.30
C VAL A 181 4.15 -13.54 7.56
N LYS A 182 5.11 -13.70 6.66
CA LYS A 182 5.37 -14.98 5.94
C LYS A 182 5.68 -16.11 6.91
N LEU A 183 6.47 -15.86 7.94
CA LEU A 183 6.84 -16.86 8.96
C LEU A 183 5.61 -17.25 9.81
N VAL A 184 4.84 -16.26 10.25
CA VAL A 184 3.59 -16.50 11.00
C VAL A 184 2.61 -17.33 10.16
N ALA A 185 2.42 -16.98 8.89
CA ALA A 185 1.56 -17.74 7.98
C ALA A 185 2.05 -19.19 7.78
N SER A 186 3.38 -19.39 7.70
CA SER A 186 3.98 -20.74 7.61
C SER A 186 3.69 -21.60 8.83
N PHE A 187 3.89 -21.03 10.03
CA PHE A 187 3.59 -21.73 11.29
C PHE A 187 2.10 -22.01 11.45
N ALA A 188 1.24 -21.04 11.09
CA ALA A 188 -0.21 -21.23 11.13
C ALA A 188 -0.65 -22.38 10.22
N LEU A 189 -0.14 -22.42 8.98
CA LEU A 189 -0.41 -23.53 8.07
C LEU A 189 0.04 -24.87 8.65
N ALA A 190 1.29 -24.96 9.12
CA ALA A 190 1.84 -26.20 9.70
C ALA A 190 1.00 -26.68 10.88
N PHE A 191 0.58 -25.75 11.77
CA PHE A 191 -0.27 -26.08 12.92
C PHE A 191 -1.65 -26.61 12.49
N VAL A 192 -2.32 -25.95 11.55
CA VAL A 192 -3.63 -26.39 11.03
C VAL A 192 -3.54 -27.75 10.39
N VAL A 193 -2.50 -28.00 9.57
CA VAL A 193 -2.26 -29.30 8.94
C VAL A 193 -2.05 -30.40 9.99
N LEU A 194 -1.25 -30.12 11.02
CA LEU A 194 -1.03 -31.05 12.13
C LEU A 194 -2.35 -31.42 12.84
N LEU A 195 -3.18 -30.43 13.15
CA LEU A 195 -4.49 -30.65 13.79
C LEU A 195 -5.42 -31.51 12.91
N LEU A 196 -5.43 -31.29 11.59
CA LEU A 196 -6.19 -32.12 10.66
C LEU A 196 -5.76 -33.57 10.72
N PHE A 197 -4.47 -33.85 10.66
CA PHE A 197 -3.97 -35.22 10.73
C PHE A 197 -4.26 -35.90 12.07
N VAL A 198 -4.11 -35.20 13.19
CA VAL A 198 -4.45 -35.74 14.53
C VAL A 198 -5.94 -36.09 14.62
N ARG A 199 -6.82 -35.20 14.13
CA ARG A 199 -8.27 -35.41 14.14
C ARG A 199 -8.69 -36.60 13.30
N PHE A 200 -8.16 -36.73 12.10
CA PHE A 200 -8.51 -37.83 11.16
C PHE A 200 -7.83 -39.14 11.47
N LYS A 201 -6.80 -39.19 12.34
CA LYS A 201 -6.22 -40.43 12.85
C LYS A 201 -7.09 -41.07 13.95
N LYS A 202 -7.94 -40.28 14.60
CA LYS A 202 -8.84 -40.71 15.68
C LYS A 202 -10.22 -41.23 15.16
N GLN A 203 -10.48 -41.08 13.87
CA GLN A 203 -11.65 -41.60 13.17
C GLN A 203 -11.24 -42.81 12.31
#